data_88e4760ae325947c8554435a57f37b10
#
_entry.id   88e4760ae325947c8554435a57f37b10
#
_cell.length_a   1.000
_cell.length_b   1.000
_cell.length_c   1.000
_cell.angle_alpha   90.00
_cell.angle_beta   90.00
_cell.angle_gamma   90.00
#
_symmetry.space_group_name_H-M   'P 1'
#
loop_
_entity.id
_entity.type
_entity.pdbx_description
1 polymer ?
#
loop_
_entity_poly.entity_id
_entity_poly.type
_entity_poly.pdbx_seq_one_letter_code
_entity_poly.pdbx_strand_id
1 'polypeptide(L)'
;MAIPKEILELKPKNTRVKATSNPNVFNVIKRTCITKNGKPYPVEMGVIGKIVNGEYIPLVVNEYETDFKQYGQYALCEKLNKDIFNSLVKFYDFEDAKKIYVIASLRAMNEDIKNEEIQVEYKTNFISERYSKCALSPNTISKFLDKIGRATTIIETFMDNRLQEFSKNPIVIDGMLKSNTSNTNIFSEYSRKSRIKGTEDLNLIYAYDIIKEEPVASAVYPGNMLDYTAFRDFIKTYPIHNGFLIMDKGFDDNQSKQLMSEQNITFLIPKKLTGGIKKLDLSTGFETSFILDNDTIRAKKICVEDKIYYCYKSTKAKSMQEIGYMQRTNKKGEYSEVEYIEKEKYFGLIVFESNGDLPLKEVYEGYQRRWQIEELFRTFKNILDQSEENVHGTYRVMASEFINFISTIMLCRIRNYLKKKNVLEKYSFPSINRFLKKIVKKRLPRKKECWSDAQTLEYIKDIAKILDI
;
A
#
# COMPACT_ATOMS: atom_id res chain seq x y z
N MET A 1 -30.52 38.03 42.19
CA MET A 1 -30.62 39.50 41.93
C MET A 1 -31.33 39.69 40.60
N ALA A 2 -32.28 40.63 40.57
CA ALA A 2 -32.91 41.05 39.31
C ALA A 2 -31.90 41.84 38.47
N ILE A 3 -31.83 41.54 37.15
CA ILE A 3 -30.94 42.27 36.25
C ILE A 3 -31.55 43.64 35.93
N PRO A 4 -30.80 44.75 36.07
CA PRO A 4 -31.30 46.09 35.76
C PRO A 4 -31.84 46.21 34.36
N LYS A 5 -32.92 47.02 34.15
CA LYS A 5 -33.54 47.22 32.83
C LYS A 5 -32.54 47.76 31.80
N GLU A 6 -31.70 48.70 32.21
CA GLU A 6 -30.64 49.30 31.39
C GLU A 6 -29.69 48.24 30.81
N ILE A 7 -29.35 47.22 31.58
CA ILE A 7 -28.47 46.10 31.13
C ILE A 7 -29.23 45.18 30.13
N LEU A 8 -30.54 45.01 30.31
CA LEU A 8 -31.36 44.21 29.39
C LEU A 8 -31.55 44.89 28.03
N GLU A 9 -31.45 46.20 27.93
CA GLU A 9 -31.55 46.96 26.69
C GLU A 9 -30.29 46.83 25.82
N LEU A 10 -29.13 46.58 26.43
CA LEU A 10 -27.84 46.43 25.74
C LEU A 10 -27.65 45.07 25.09
N LYS A 11 -28.52 44.11 25.33
CA LYS A 11 -28.34 42.72 24.79
C LYS A 11 -28.75 42.66 23.32
N PRO A 12 -28.01 41.91 22.46
CA PRO A 12 -28.42 41.59 21.11
C PRO A 12 -29.73 40.80 21.07
N LYS A 13 -30.46 40.87 19.93
CA LYS A 13 -31.68 40.07 19.69
C LYS A 13 -31.39 38.60 19.89
N ASN A 14 -32.38 37.83 20.34
CA ASN A 14 -32.31 36.37 20.58
C ASN A 14 -31.25 35.97 21.60
N THR A 15 -31.00 36.83 22.62
CA THR A 15 -30.05 36.52 23.70
C THR A 15 -30.73 36.63 25.08
N ARG A 16 -30.08 36.02 26.08
CA ARG A 16 -30.42 36.15 27.50
C ARG A 16 -29.21 36.68 28.26
N VAL A 17 -29.44 37.53 29.21
CA VAL A 17 -28.41 38.00 30.14
C VAL A 17 -28.46 37.16 31.43
N LYS A 18 -27.30 36.76 31.94
CA LYS A 18 -27.12 36.12 33.25
C LYS A 18 -26.13 36.91 34.08
N ALA A 19 -26.49 37.17 35.35
CA ALA A 19 -25.57 37.77 36.32
C ALA A 19 -24.36 36.83 36.56
N THR A 20 -23.23 37.44 36.90
CA THR A 20 -22.02 36.72 37.34
C THR A 20 -21.76 36.98 38.81
N SER A 21 -20.71 36.43 39.37
CA SER A 21 -20.24 36.76 40.73
C SER A 21 -19.77 38.20 40.88
N ASN A 22 -19.40 38.85 39.78
CA ASN A 22 -19.05 40.29 39.74
C ASN A 22 -20.29 41.11 39.38
N PRO A 23 -20.75 42.04 40.23
CA PRO A 23 -21.98 42.82 40.04
C PRO A 23 -21.97 43.69 38.77
N ASN A 24 -20.79 44.06 38.26
CA ASN A 24 -20.65 44.92 37.09
C ASN A 24 -20.45 44.11 35.77
N VAL A 25 -20.55 42.75 35.84
CA VAL A 25 -20.32 41.87 34.68
C VAL A 25 -21.49 40.91 34.49
N PHE A 26 -22.08 40.94 33.31
CA PHE A 26 -23.18 40.06 32.93
C PHE A 26 -22.81 39.25 31.70
N ASN A 27 -23.08 37.93 31.72
CA ASN A 27 -22.89 37.08 30.54
C ASN A 27 -24.09 37.23 29.61
N VAL A 28 -23.82 37.39 28.31
CA VAL A 28 -24.83 37.41 27.25
C VAL A 28 -24.79 36.05 26.53
N ILE A 29 -25.92 35.32 26.61
CA ILE A 29 -26.05 33.96 26.15
C ILE A 29 -26.96 33.93 24.90
N LYS A 30 -26.51 33.29 23.82
CA LYS A 30 -27.36 33.07 22.64
C LYS A 30 -28.47 32.11 22.97
N ARG A 31 -29.73 32.43 22.55
CA ARG A 31 -30.90 31.55 22.69
C ARG A 31 -31.43 31.16 21.31
N THR A 32 -31.87 29.92 21.20
CA THR A 32 -32.64 29.41 20.06
C THR A 32 -33.88 28.67 20.60
N CYS A 33 -34.86 28.39 19.74
CA CYS A 33 -35.99 27.54 20.06
C CYS A 33 -35.91 26.25 19.29
N ILE A 34 -36.08 25.11 19.98
CA ILE A 34 -36.31 23.79 19.38
C ILE A 34 -37.76 23.39 19.66
N THR A 35 -38.36 22.65 18.73
CA THR A 35 -39.72 22.13 18.92
C THR A 35 -39.62 20.78 19.66
N LYS A 36 -40.21 20.70 20.86
CA LYS A 36 -40.41 19.45 21.61
C LYS A 36 -41.91 19.23 21.78
N ASN A 37 -42.42 18.08 21.35
CA ASN A 37 -43.84 17.71 21.46
C ASN A 37 -44.80 18.80 20.91
N GLY A 38 -44.46 19.39 19.74
CA GLY A 38 -45.27 20.42 19.09
C GLY A 38 -45.22 21.80 19.75
N LYS A 39 -44.47 21.99 20.85
CA LYS A 39 -44.30 23.27 21.57
C LYS A 39 -42.87 23.80 21.43
N PRO A 40 -42.70 25.15 21.23
CA PRO A 40 -41.38 25.76 21.18
C PRO A 40 -40.71 25.71 22.57
N TYR A 41 -39.51 25.17 22.63
CA TYR A 41 -38.72 25.06 23.84
C TYR A 41 -37.41 25.87 23.66
N PRO A 42 -37.19 26.91 24.52
CA PRO A 42 -35.97 27.71 24.39
C PRO A 42 -34.73 27.02 24.91
N VAL A 43 -33.66 26.99 24.08
CA VAL A 43 -32.37 26.39 24.41
C VAL A 43 -31.29 27.43 24.42
N GLU A 44 -30.40 27.36 25.42
CA GLU A 44 -29.21 28.23 25.54
C GLU A 44 -28.05 27.58 24.75
N MET A 45 -27.48 28.37 23.82
CA MET A 45 -26.41 27.91 22.91
C MET A 45 -24.99 28.25 23.36
N GLY A 46 -24.85 28.98 24.51
CA GLY A 46 -23.58 29.42 25.07
C GLY A 46 -23.41 30.93 25.13
N VAL A 47 -22.37 31.39 25.86
CA VAL A 47 -22.05 32.80 26.04
C VAL A 47 -21.46 33.36 24.76
N ILE A 48 -22.00 34.45 24.25
CA ILE A 48 -21.56 35.15 23.02
C ILE A 48 -20.93 36.50 23.28
N GLY A 49 -20.98 37.00 24.53
CA GLY A 49 -20.41 38.25 24.94
C GLY A 49 -20.63 38.49 26.42
N LYS A 50 -20.15 39.63 26.89
CA LYS A 50 -20.36 40.14 28.25
C LYS A 50 -20.83 41.58 28.19
N ILE A 51 -21.62 42.00 29.16
CA ILE A 51 -21.86 43.42 29.41
C ILE A 51 -21.00 43.74 30.61
N VAL A 52 -20.08 44.70 30.43
CA VAL A 52 -19.15 45.17 31.48
C VAL A 52 -19.27 46.67 31.56
N ASN A 53 -19.55 47.16 32.77
CA ASN A 53 -19.71 48.61 33.05
C ASN A 53 -20.68 49.32 32.08
N GLY A 54 -21.78 48.64 31.69
CA GLY A 54 -22.78 49.23 30.81
C GLY A 54 -22.47 49.15 29.29
N GLU A 55 -21.39 48.46 28.88
CA GLU A 55 -21.06 48.25 27.46
C GLU A 55 -21.13 46.78 27.11
N TYR A 56 -21.73 46.44 25.93
CA TYR A 56 -21.72 45.11 25.39
C TYR A 56 -20.40 44.82 24.67
N ILE A 57 -19.64 43.88 25.19
CA ILE A 57 -18.37 43.41 24.63
C ILE A 57 -18.65 42.02 24.02
N PRO A 58 -18.66 41.87 22.68
CA PRO A 58 -18.79 40.55 22.06
C PRO A 58 -17.59 39.67 22.44
N LEU A 59 -17.84 38.40 22.63
CA LEU A 59 -16.75 37.42 22.76
C LEU A 59 -16.13 37.30 21.39
N VAL A 60 -14.96 37.87 21.21
CA VAL A 60 -14.11 37.59 20.05
C VAL A 60 -13.73 36.11 20.13
N VAL A 61 -14.26 35.29 19.25
CA VAL A 61 -13.76 33.95 19.08
C VAL A 61 -12.36 34.13 18.50
N ASN A 62 -11.35 33.84 19.29
CA ASN A 62 -9.97 33.88 18.81
C ASN A 62 -9.90 32.80 17.71
N GLU A 63 -9.77 33.22 16.47
CA GLU A 63 -9.59 32.26 15.32
C GLU A 63 -8.34 31.42 15.53
N TYR A 64 -7.39 31.87 16.32
CA TYR A 64 -6.17 31.18 16.73
C TYR A 64 -6.42 29.90 17.56
N GLU A 65 -7.61 29.70 18.13
CA GLU A 65 -7.98 28.48 18.86
C GLU A 65 -8.77 27.50 18.00
N THR A 66 -8.95 27.77 16.69
CA THR A 66 -9.61 26.86 15.77
C THR A 66 -8.68 25.68 15.46
N ASP A 67 -9.13 24.48 15.74
CA ASP A 67 -8.42 23.26 15.43
C ASP A 67 -8.66 22.86 13.96
N PHE A 68 -7.62 22.45 13.26
CA PHE A 68 -7.66 22.03 11.86
C PHE A 68 -7.05 20.65 11.73
N LYS A 69 -7.70 19.77 10.94
CA LYS A 69 -7.22 18.43 10.65
C LYS A 69 -7.29 18.14 9.16
N GLN A 70 -6.23 17.55 8.60
CA GLN A 70 -6.21 17.03 7.24
C GLN A 70 -7.21 15.87 7.15
N TYR A 71 -8.19 15.99 6.24
CA TYR A 71 -9.30 15.06 6.15
C TYR A 71 -9.26 14.18 4.90
N GLY A 72 -8.88 14.75 3.75
CA GLY A 72 -9.04 14.07 2.46
C GLY A 72 -8.26 12.77 2.34
N GLN A 73 -7.00 12.74 2.79
CA GLN A 73 -6.20 11.52 2.81
C GLN A 73 -6.81 10.45 3.71
N TYR A 74 -7.21 10.85 4.94
CA TYR A 74 -7.89 9.95 5.87
C TYR A 74 -9.17 9.38 5.26
N ALA A 75 -10.02 10.23 4.68
CA ALA A 75 -11.31 9.81 4.13
C ALA A 75 -11.14 8.77 3.02
N LEU A 76 -10.19 9.00 2.09
CA LEU A 76 -9.90 8.04 1.03
C LEU A 76 -9.33 6.73 1.57
N CYS A 77 -8.36 6.81 2.49
CA CYS A 77 -7.74 5.63 3.10
C CYS A 77 -8.75 4.80 3.88
N GLU A 78 -9.54 5.41 4.75
CA GLU A 78 -10.59 4.74 5.54
C GLU A 78 -11.66 4.08 4.65
N LYS A 79 -12.11 4.79 3.61
CA LYS A 79 -13.08 4.27 2.65
C LYS A 79 -12.63 2.95 2.00
N LEU A 80 -11.35 2.86 1.65
CA LEU A 80 -10.81 1.73 0.89
C LEU A 80 -10.24 0.61 1.75
N ASN A 81 -9.93 0.86 3.04
CA ASN A 81 -9.12 -0.05 3.84
C ASN A 81 -9.68 -0.37 5.24
N LYS A 82 -10.91 0.05 5.56
CA LYS A 82 -11.52 -0.22 6.85
C LYS A 82 -11.65 -1.71 7.18
N ASP A 83 -11.79 -2.56 6.17
CA ASP A 83 -11.81 -4.01 6.29
C ASP A 83 -10.49 -4.57 6.84
N ILE A 84 -9.35 -3.93 6.54
CA ILE A 84 -8.04 -4.30 7.09
C ILE A 84 -8.04 -4.13 8.61
N PHE A 85 -8.61 -3.02 9.13
CA PHE A 85 -8.76 -2.84 10.57
C PHE A 85 -9.62 -3.95 11.19
N ASN A 86 -10.75 -4.27 10.56
CA ASN A 86 -11.64 -5.35 11.01
C ASN A 86 -10.94 -6.73 10.96
N SER A 87 -10.02 -6.93 10.01
CA SER A 87 -9.20 -8.13 9.95
C SER A 87 -8.17 -8.16 11.08
N LEU A 88 -7.46 -7.05 11.34
CA LEU A 88 -6.47 -6.96 12.41
C LEU A 88 -7.05 -7.24 13.80
N VAL A 89 -8.25 -6.78 14.11
CA VAL A 89 -8.91 -7.02 15.43
C VAL A 89 -9.31 -8.48 15.67
N LYS A 90 -9.20 -9.35 14.65
CA LYS A 90 -9.40 -10.80 14.84
C LYS A 90 -8.15 -11.48 15.42
N PHE A 91 -6.97 -10.88 15.27
CA PHE A 91 -5.68 -11.45 15.65
C PHE A 91 -5.01 -10.68 16.79
N TYR A 92 -5.24 -9.38 16.89
CA TYR A 92 -4.65 -8.49 17.88
C TYR A 92 -5.71 -7.92 18.81
N ASP A 93 -5.33 -7.54 20.03
CA ASP A 93 -6.20 -6.73 20.85
C ASP A 93 -6.51 -5.38 20.16
N PHE A 94 -7.62 -4.75 20.56
CA PHE A 94 -8.12 -3.53 19.90
C PHE A 94 -7.07 -2.40 19.86
N GLU A 95 -6.29 -2.22 20.93
CA GLU A 95 -5.29 -1.15 21.01
C GLU A 95 -4.09 -1.42 20.10
N ASP A 96 -3.64 -2.67 20.00
CA ASP A 96 -2.55 -3.07 19.11
C ASP A 96 -3.02 -3.01 17.64
N ALA A 97 -4.19 -3.57 17.33
CA ALA A 97 -4.79 -3.47 15.99
C ALA A 97 -4.95 -2.02 15.53
N LYS A 98 -5.41 -1.14 16.45
CA LYS A 98 -5.52 0.29 16.20
C LYS A 98 -4.18 0.94 15.89
N LYS A 99 -3.12 0.63 16.65
CA LYS A 99 -1.79 1.19 16.39
C LYS A 99 -1.20 0.69 15.07
N ILE A 100 -1.32 -0.61 14.77
CA ILE A 100 -0.87 -1.17 13.49
C ILE A 100 -1.57 -0.44 12.35
N TYR A 101 -2.91 -0.33 12.40
CA TYR A 101 -3.70 0.31 11.36
C TYR A 101 -3.36 1.80 11.17
N VAL A 102 -3.21 2.54 12.26
CA VAL A 102 -2.87 3.97 12.23
C VAL A 102 -1.48 4.19 11.63
N ILE A 103 -0.47 3.45 12.08
CA ILE A 103 0.90 3.58 11.54
C ILE A 103 0.91 3.21 10.06
N ALA A 104 0.27 2.10 9.68
CA ALA A 104 0.18 1.66 8.30
C ALA A 104 -0.54 2.68 7.40
N SER A 105 -1.66 3.26 7.86
CA SER A 105 -2.40 4.29 7.13
C SER A 105 -1.57 5.54 6.92
N LEU A 106 -0.85 6.01 7.94
CA LEU A 106 0.00 7.19 7.83
C LEU A 106 1.16 6.95 6.87
N ARG A 107 1.79 5.76 6.89
CA ARG A 107 2.83 5.38 5.90
C ARG A 107 2.26 5.30 4.48
N ALA A 108 1.08 4.73 4.28
CA ALA A 108 0.45 4.63 2.96
C ALA A 108 0.06 5.99 2.35
N MET A 109 -0.26 6.98 3.20
CA MET A 109 -0.69 8.31 2.77
C MET A 109 0.44 9.34 2.69
N ASN A 110 1.58 9.09 3.32
CA ASN A 110 2.71 10.02 3.35
C ASN A 110 3.96 9.34 2.81
N GLU A 111 4.47 9.88 1.72
CA GLU A 111 5.73 9.44 1.14
C GLU A 111 6.86 9.68 2.16
N ASP A 112 7.76 8.72 2.28
CA ASP A 112 9.02 8.82 3.06
C ASP A 112 8.86 9.14 4.54
N ILE A 113 7.67 8.93 5.13
CA ILE A 113 7.44 9.28 6.54
C ILE A 113 8.30 8.42 7.47
N LYS A 114 9.14 9.06 8.27
CA LYS A 114 9.98 8.41 9.27
C LYS A 114 9.23 8.21 10.58
N ASN A 115 9.68 7.24 11.39
CA ASN A 115 9.04 6.94 12.69
C ASN A 115 8.97 8.15 13.63
N GLU A 116 9.92 9.08 13.53
CA GLU A 116 9.95 10.33 14.32
C GLU A 116 8.86 11.33 13.92
N GLU A 117 8.36 11.25 12.68
CA GLU A 117 7.36 12.15 12.13
C GLU A 117 5.92 11.64 12.33
N ILE A 118 5.74 10.32 12.56
CA ILE A 118 4.43 9.67 12.67
C ILE A 118 3.55 10.33 13.74
N GLN A 119 4.12 10.75 14.87
CA GLN A 119 3.34 11.39 15.94
C GLN A 119 2.80 12.76 15.51
N VAL A 120 3.58 13.53 14.77
CA VAL A 120 3.17 14.86 14.28
C VAL A 120 2.09 14.70 13.23
N GLU A 121 2.32 13.83 12.25
CA GLU A 121 1.34 13.56 11.19
C GLU A 121 0.03 12.99 11.76
N TYR A 122 0.09 12.10 12.74
CA TYR A 122 -1.10 11.61 13.45
C TYR A 122 -1.91 12.75 14.07
N LYS A 123 -1.24 13.69 14.77
CA LYS A 123 -1.92 14.80 15.43
C LYS A 123 -2.56 15.79 14.47
N THR A 124 -1.98 15.99 13.30
CA THR A 124 -2.49 16.91 12.27
C THR A 124 -3.53 16.28 11.35
N ASN A 125 -3.61 14.95 11.32
CA ASN A 125 -4.52 14.18 10.47
C ASN A 125 -5.81 13.82 11.23
N PHE A 126 -6.93 13.77 10.51
CA PHE A 126 -8.26 13.42 11.06
C PHE A 126 -8.33 11.99 11.61
N ILE A 127 -7.39 11.11 11.24
CA ILE A 127 -7.26 9.76 11.78
C ILE A 127 -7.17 9.77 13.31
N SER A 128 -6.60 10.82 13.92
CA SER A 128 -6.52 10.98 15.38
C SER A 128 -7.85 11.21 16.07
N GLU A 129 -8.87 11.68 15.37
CA GLU A 129 -10.22 11.82 15.88
C GLU A 129 -10.96 10.48 15.87
N ARG A 130 -10.78 9.69 14.81
CA ARG A 130 -11.40 8.38 14.67
C ARG A 130 -10.73 7.32 15.55
N TYR A 131 -9.41 7.29 15.53
CA TYR A 131 -8.57 6.34 16.28
C TYR A 131 -7.80 7.10 17.37
N SER A 132 -8.55 7.65 18.33
CA SER A 132 -8.01 8.53 19.37
C SER A 132 -7.08 7.80 20.35
N LYS A 133 -6.29 8.60 21.09
CA LYS A 133 -5.40 8.14 22.18
C LYS A 133 -4.30 7.14 21.75
N CYS A 134 -3.83 7.20 20.49
CA CYS A 134 -2.64 6.46 20.09
C CYS A 134 -1.37 7.17 20.55
N ALA A 135 -0.58 6.51 21.38
CA ALA A 135 0.76 6.98 21.74
C ALA A 135 1.76 6.52 20.66
N LEU A 136 2.29 7.49 19.91
CA LEU A 136 3.12 7.26 18.71
C LEU A 136 4.46 8.03 18.76
N SER A 137 5.00 8.31 19.96
CA SER A 137 6.37 8.82 20.06
C SER A 137 7.37 7.78 19.55
N PRO A 138 8.56 8.17 19.05
CA PRO A 138 9.57 7.23 18.53
C PRO A 138 9.88 6.09 19.49
N ASN A 139 10.07 6.40 20.77
CA ASN A 139 10.31 5.40 21.80
C ASN A 139 9.10 4.44 22.00
N THR A 140 7.89 4.96 21.91
CA THR A 140 6.67 4.14 22.02
C THR A 140 6.52 3.24 20.83
N ILE A 141 6.78 3.75 19.62
CA ILE A 141 6.79 2.94 18.37
C ILE A 141 7.84 1.85 18.47
N SER A 142 9.07 2.17 18.90
CA SER A 142 10.14 1.18 19.03
C SER A 142 9.78 0.02 19.98
N LYS A 143 9.20 0.33 21.15
CA LYS A 143 8.71 -0.69 22.11
C LYS A 143 7.53 -1.48 21.54
N PHE A 144 6.66 -0.82 20.80
CA PHE A 144 5.53 -1.45 20.16
C PHE A 144 5.96 -2.43 19.07
N LEU A 145 6.92 -2.04 18.22
CA LEU A 145 7.49 -2.93 17.21
C LEU A 145 8.14 -4.16 17.86
N ASP A 146 8.86 -4.00 18.98
CA ASP A 146 9.43 -5.16 19.71
C ASP A 146 8.33 -6.10 20.22
N LYS A 147 7.25 -5.56 20.78
CA LYS A 147 6.08 -6.35 21.24
C LYS A 147 5.45 -7.14 20.10
N ILE A 148 5.12 -6.47 19.00
CA ILE A 148 4.45 -7.11 17.85
C ILE A 148 5.37 -8.14 17.18
N GLY A 149 6.65 -7.81 16.99
CA GLY A 149 7.58 -8.71 16.33
C GLY A 149 7.90 -9.98 17.14
N ARG A 150 7.80 -9.95 18.48
CA ARG A 150 7.92 -11.16 19.30
C ARG A 150 6.70 -12.11 19.16
N ALA A 151 5.58 -11.60 18.71
CA ALA A 151 4.39 -12.39 18.44
C ALA A 151 4.39 -12.94 16.99
N THR A 152 5.48 -13.58 16.58
CA THR A 152 5.71 -14.09 15.21
C THR A 152 4.57 -14.94 14.71
N THR A 153 4.07 -15.86 15.54
CA THR A 153 2.94 -16.74 15.20
C THR A 153 1.68 -15.97 14.83
N ILE A 154 1.43 -14.81 15.46
CA ILE A 154 0.27 -13.97 15.11
C ILE A 154 0.46 -13.36 13.73
N ILE A 155 1.65 -12.84 13.44
CA ILE A 155 2.01 -12.31 12.12
C ILE A 155 1.83 -13.40 11.05
N GLU A 156 2.40 -14.57 11.28
CA GLU A 156 2.31 -15.72 10.37
C GLU A 156 0.86 -16.15 10.15
N THR A 157 0.07 -16.27 11.21
CA THR A 157 -1.35 -16.62 11.12
C THR A 157 -2.16 -15.59 10.35
N PHE A 158 -1.89 -14.29 10.54
CA PHE A 158 -2.54 -13.23 9.76
C PHE A 158 -2.20 -13.35 8.27
N MET A 159 -0.93 -13.59 7.93
CA MET A 159 -0.47 -13.75 6.55
C MET A 159 -1.09 -15.01 5.91
N ASP A 160 -1.07 -16.13 6.62
CA ASP A 160 -1.65 -17.39 6.13
C ASP A 160 -3.16 -17.25 5.87
N ASN A 161 -3.91 -16.71 6.82
CA ASN A 161 -5.36 -16.47 6.62
C ASN A 161 -5.64 -15.63 5.39
N ARG A 162 -4.84 -14.58 5.18
CA ARG A 162 -4.98 -13.72 4.02
C ARG A 162 -4.63 -14.46 2.74
N LEU A 163 -3.55 -15.24 2.72
CA LEU A 163 -3.16 -16.02 1.56
C LEU A 163 -4.22 -17.07 1.19
N GLN A 164 -4.81 -17.76 2.18
CA GLN A 164 -5.89 -18.72 1.96
C GLN A 164 -7.15 -18.07 1.37
N GLU A 165 -7.50 -16.87 1.80
CA GLU A 165 -8.63 -16.11 1.25
C GLU A 165 -8.48 -15.87 -0.27
N PHE A 166 -7.24 -15.70 -0.75
CA PHE A 166 -6.90 -15.41 -2.15
C PHE A 166 -6.31 -16.59 -2.91
N SER A 167 -6.20 -17.78 -2.32
CA SER A 167 -5.50 -18.94 -2.89
C SER A 167 -6.07 -19.45 -4.22
N LYS A 168 -7.31 -19.10 -4.57
CA LYS A 168 -7.94 -19.46 -5.86
C LYS A 168 -7.49 -18.58 -7.03
N ASN A 169 -6.88 -17.44 -6.75
CA ASN A 169 -6.36 -16.54 -7.77
C ASN A 169 -4.91 -16.93 -8.14
N PRO A 170 -4.44 -16.57 -9.34
CA PRO A 170 -3.03 -16.70 -9.67
C PRO A 170 -2.19 -15.78 -8.76
N ILE A 171 -1.19 -16.35 -8.10
CA ILE A 171 -0.28 -15.66 -7.19
C ILE A 171 1.10 -15.56 -7.85
N VAL A 172 1.67 -14.37 -7.85
CA VAL A 172 3.08 -14.16 -8.20
C VAL A 172 3.89 -14.14 -6.92
N ILE A 173 4.98 -14.91 -6.89
CA ILE A 173 5.98 -14.83 -5.81
C ILE A 173 7.26 -14.25 -6.38
N ASP A 174 7.76 -13.21 -5.75
CA ASP A 174 9.02 -12.57 -6.13
C ASP A 174 9.73 -12.03 -4.89
N GLY A 175 11.06 -11.85 -5.02
CA GLY A 175 11.94 -11.39 -3.96
C GLY A 175 12.54 -10.02 -4.26
N MET A 176 12.74 -9.22 -3.21
CA MET A 176 13.48 -7.97 -3.31
C MET A 176 14.50 -7.83 -2.19
N LEU A 177 15.65 -7.23 -2.50
CA LEU A 177 16.60 -6.81 -1.49
C LEU A 177 16.26 -5.40 -1.01
N LYS A 178 16.36 -5.21 0.29
CA LYS A 178 16.22 -3.95 0.99
C LYS A 178 17.50 -3.68 1.77
N SER A 179 18.16 -2.55 1.52
CA SER A 179 19.37 -2.17 2.25
C SER A 179 19.08 -2.00 3.73
N ASN A 180 20.05 -2.31 4.57
CA ASN A 180 19.92 -2.20 6.01
C ASN A 180 21.14 -1.49 6.60
N THR A 181 20.88 -0.48 7.43
CA THR A 181 21.91 0.26 8.14
C THR A 181 22.18 -0.27 9.54
N SER A 182 21.38 -1.25 10.00
CA SER A 182 21.47 -1.85 11.32
C SER A 182 22.17 -3.20 11.28
N ASN A 183 23.23 -3.34 12.04
CA ASN A 183 23.97 -4.60 12.24
C ASN A 183 23.52 -5.40 13.48
N THR A 184 22.38 -5.06 14.09
CA THR A 184 21.89 -5.68 15.33
C THR A 184 20.73 -6.65 15.13
N ASN A 185 20.43 -7.06 13.89
CA ASN A 185 19.42 -8.04 13.58
C ASN A 185 19.99 -9.21 12.76
N ILE A 186 19.36 -10.38 12.86
CA ILE A 186 19.83 -11.62 12.20
C ILE A 186 19.59 -11.66 10.69
N PHE A 187 18.83 -10.69 10.13
CA PHE A 187 18.53 -10.63 8.71
C PHE A 187 19.55 -9.82 7.93
N SER A 188 20.34 -9.01 8.63
CA SER A 188 21.34 -8.11 8.06
C SER A 188 22.55 -8.92 7.60
N GLU A 189 22.68 -9.10 6.28
CA GLU A 189 23.74 -9.93 5.69
C GLU A 189 24.16 -9.40 4.32
N TYR A 190 25.43 -9.59 3.97
CA TYR A 190 25.96 -9.20 2.67
C TYR A 190 25.40 -10.04 1.53
N SER A 191 24.65 -9.41 0.64
CA SER A 191 24.12 -10.08 -0.54
C SER A 191 25.02 -9.91 -1.76
N ARG A 192 25.22 -11.00 -2.51
CA ARG A 192 25.90 -10.95 -3.83
C ARG A 192 25.12 -10.13 -4.87
N LYS A 193 23.83 -9.93 -4.64
CA LYS A 193 22.91 -9.17 -5.50
C LYS A 193 22.77 -7.71 -5.08
N SER A 194 23.43 -7.30 -3.98
CA SER A 194 23.38 -5.93 -3.51
C SER A 194 23.79 -4.95 -4.60
N ARG A 195 23.02 -3.88 -4.75
CA ARG A 195 23.32 -2.78 -5.68
C ARG A 195 24.46 -1.90 -5.17
N ILE A 196 24.57 -1.80 -3.86
CA ILE A 196 25.58 -1.00 -3.19
C ILE A 196 26.59 -1.97 -2.55
N LYS A 197 27.81 -1.99 -3.04
CA LYS A 197 28.87 -2.85 -2.47
C LYS A 197 29.20 -2.40 -1.05
N GLY A 198 29.25 -3.36 -0.14
CA GLY A 198 29.62 -3.13 1.26
C GLY A 198 28.45 -2.76 2.17
N THR A 199 27.20 -2.80 1.67
CA THR A 199 26.01 -2.70 2.52
C THR A 199 25.42 -4.07 2.81
N GLU A 200 24.90 -4.23 4.01
CA GLU A 200 24.11 -5.38 4.39
C GLU A 200 22.66 -5.19 3.92
N ASP A 201 22.00 -6.27 3.54
CA ASP A 201 20.64 -6.27 3.01
C ASP A 201 19.75 -7.21 3.81
N LEU A 202 18.45 -6.98 3.70
CA LEU A 202 17.38 -7.92 4.02
C LEU A 202 16.84 -8.49 2.70
N ASN A 203 16.47 -9.77 2.69
CA ASN A 203 15.75 -10.38 1.58
C ASN A 203 14.27 -10.49 1.94
N LEU A 204 13.41 -9.85 1.16
CA LEU A 204 11.96 -9.83 1.34
C LEU A 204 11.32 -10.67 0.24
N ILE A 205 10.51 -11.65 0.62
CA ILE A 205 9.67 -12.42 -0.31
C ILE A 205 8.25 -11.89 -0.18
N TYR A 206 7.62 -11.62 -1.32
CA TYR A 206 6.22 -11.21 -1.42
C TYR A 206 5.42 -12.18 -2.29
N ALA A 207 4.24 -12.55 -1.81
CA ALA A 207 3.20 -13.17 -2.62
C ALA A 207 2.17 -12.09 -3.00
N TYR A 208 1.83 -11.99 -4.29
CA TYR A 208 1.00 -10.96 -4.88
C TYR A 208 -0.12 -11.56 -5.71
N ASP A 209 -1.35 -11.18 -5.42
CA ASP A 209 -2.53 -11.57 -6.20
C ASP A 209 -2.66 -10.65 -7.43
N ILE A 210 -2.53 -11.22 -8.63
CA ILE A 210 -2.58 -10.46 -9.88
C ILE A 210 -4.00 -10.03 -10.30
N ILE A 211 -5.04 -10.61 -9.71
CA ILE A 211 -6.44 -10.25 -9.98
C ILE A 211 -6.88 -9.10 -9.09
N LYS A 212 -6.54 -9.15 -7.81
CA LYS A 212 -6.82 -8.09 -6.84
C LYS A 212 -5.83 -6.94 -6.92
N GLU A 213 -4.66 -7.19 -7.53
CA GLU A 213 -3.56 -6.24 -7.65
C GLU A 213 -3.07 -5.74 -6.27
N GLU A 214 -2.93 -6.67 -5.31
CA GLU A 214 -2.44 -6.36 -3.96
C GLU A 214 -1.61 -7.53 -3.37
N PRO A 215 -0.67 -7.25 -2.44
CA PRO A 215 0.08 -8.30 -1.78
C PRO A 215 -0.80 -9.08 -0.80
N VAL A 216 -0.56 -10.39 -0.73
CA VAL A 216 -1.34 -11.33 0.10
C VAL A 216 -0.55 -11.93 1.24
N ALA A 217 0.77 -12.08 1.10
CA ALA A 217 1.68 -12.48 2.16
C ALA A 217 3.08 -11.93 1.92
N SER A 218 3.88 -11.83 2.99
CA SER A 218 5.31 -11.49 2.90
C SER A 218 6.10 -12.15 4.04
N ALA A 219 7.41 -12.35 3.81
CA ALA A 219 8.34 -12.80 4.83
C ALA A 219 9.70 -12.14 4.67
N VAL A 220 10.44 -12.04 5.78
CA VAL A 220 11.77 -11.44 5.86
C VAL A 220 12.80 -12.55 6.03
N TYR A 221 13.86 -12.51 5.24
CA TYR A 221 14.96 -13.47 5.25
C TYR A 221 16.32 -12.76 5.31
N PRO A 222 17.39 -13.48 5.71
CA PRO A 222 18.75 -12.94 5.63
C PRO A 222 19.12 -12.54 4.19
N GLY A 223 19.80 -11.41 4.04
CA GLY A 223 20.18 -10.87 2.74
C GLY A 223 21.06 -11.78 1.89
N ASN A 224 21.84 -12.66 2.52
CA ASN A 224 22.66 -13.67 1.84
C ASN A 224 21.88 -14.93 1.44
N MET A 225 20.64 -15.12 1.91
CA MET A 225 19.85 -16.28 1.59
C MET A 225 19.49 -16.29 0.11
N LEU A 226 19.69 -17.42 -0.55
CA LEU A 226 19.37 -17.59 -1.97
C LEU A 226 17.85 -17.60 -2.19
N ASP A 227 17.39 -16.98 -3.27
CA ASP A 227 15.95 -16.81 -3.56
C ASP A 227 15.17 -18.11 -3.49
N TYR A 228 15.69 -19.19 -4.09
CA TYR A 228 15.02 -20.49 -4.07
C TYR A 228 14.95 -21.12 -2.67
N THR A 229 15.93 -20.82 -1.79
CA THR A 229 15.90 -21.29 -0.40
C THR A 229 14.85 -20.50 0.40
N ALA A 230 14.82 -19.17 0.26
CA ALA A 230 13.80 -18.31 0.86
C ALA A 230 12.40 -18.67 0.37
N PHE A 231 12.25 -18.94 -0.93
CA PHE A 231 10.99 -19.38 -1.52
C PHE A 231 10.49 -20.71 -0.93
N ARG A 232 11.37 -21.73 -0.82
CA ARG A 232 10.97 -23.02 -0.23
C ARG A 232 10.55 -22.90 1.22
N ASP A 233 11.21 -22.07 1.99
CA ASP A 233 10.83 -21.79 3.38
C ASP A 233 9.49 -21.05 3.42
N PHE A 234 9.32 -20.06 2.54
CA PHE A 234 8.06 -19.33 2.40
C PHE A 234 6.85 -20.25 2.12
N ILE A 235 6.97 -21.15 1.13
CA ILE A 235 5.89 -22.11 0.78
C ILE A 235 5.63 -23.14 1.88
N LYS A 236 6.64 -23.47 2.70
CA LYS A 236 6.45 -24.34 3.86
C LYS A 236 5.74 -23.63 5.01
N THR A 237 6.08 -22.37 5.23
CA THR A 237 5.47 -21.53 6.27
C THR A 237 4.03 -21.14 5.90
N TYR A 238 3.81 -20.84 4.62
CA TYR A 238 2.52 -20.43 4.06
C TYR A 238 2.07 -21.39 2.95
N PRO A 239 1.50 -22.56 3.29
CA PRO A 239 1.10 -23.56 2.30
C PRO A 239 0.01 -23.03 1.37
N ILE A 240 0.25 -23.16 0.06
CA ILE A 240 -0.71 -22.79 -0.99
C ILE A 240 -1.24 -24.08 -1.61
N HIS A 241 -2.36 -24.59 -1.10
CA HIS A 241 -2.93 -25.83 -1.64
C HIS A 241 -3.77 -25.58 -2.88
N ASN A 242 -3.54 -26.39 -3.94
CA ASN A 242 -4.27 -26.31 -5.21
C ASN A 242 -4.23 -24.90 -5.85
N GLY A 243 -3.17 -24.14 -5.61
CA GLY A 243 -2.97 -22.80 -6.15
C GLY A 243 -2.29 -22.78 -7.51
N PHE A 244 -2.22 -21.59 -8.11
CA PHE A 244 -1.45 -21.33 -9.32
C PHE A 244 -0.39 -20.25 -9.04
N LEU A 245 0.89 -20.63 -9.18
CA LEU A 245 2.03 -19.74 -8.93
C LEU A 245 2.73 -19.35 -10.22
N ILE A 246 2.96 -18.05 -10.38
CA ILE A 246 3.81 -17.50 -11.43
C ILE A 246 5.09 -16.99 -10.78
N MET A 247 6.25 -17.49 -11.23
CA MET A 247 7.52 -17.22 -10.57
C MET A 247 8.56 -16.68 -11.55
N ASP A 248 9.60 -16.02 -11.02
CA ASP A 248 10.76 -15.68 -11.82
C ASP A 248 11.71 -16.90 -11.99
N LYS A 249 12.56 -16.82 -13.00
CA LYS A 249 13.60 -17.84 -13.29
C LYS A 249 14.58 -18.10 -12.13
N GLY A 250 14.67 -17.20 -11.15
CA GLY A 250 15.49 -17.35 -9.95
C GLY A 250 15.02 -18.47 -9.02
N PHE A 251 13.77 -18.89 -9.16
CA PHE A 251 13.14 -19.96 -8.37
C PHE A 251 13.12 -21.32 -9.10
N ASP A 252 13.78 -21.43 -10.27
CA ASP A 252 13.83 -22.65 -11.09
C ASP A 252 14.83 -23.66 -10.53
N ASP A 253 14.43 -24.43 -9.52
CA ASP A 253 15.18 -25.56 -8.99
C ASP A 253 14.27 -26.78 -8.75
N ASN A 254 14.87 -27.98 -8.76
CA ASN A 254 14.10 -29.23 -8.69
C ASN A 254 13.41 -29.42 -7.33
N GLN A 255 14.03 -28.97 -6.23
CA GLN A 255 13.43 -29.11 -4.89
C GLN A 255 12.21 -28.21 -4.73
N SER A 256 12.25 -26.98 -5.28
CA SER A 256 11.08 -26.09 -5.31
C SER A 256 9.93 -26.70 -6.13
N LYS A 257 10.23 -27.29 -7.29
CA LYS A 257 9.21 -27.96 -8.11
C LYS A 257 8.60 -29.17 -7.42
N GLN A 258 9.42 -29.97 -6.77
CA GLN A 258 8.93 -31.12 -5.98
C GLN A 258 7.99 -30.65 -4.86
N LEU A 259 8.40 -29.65 -4.09
CA LEU A 259 7.58 -29.10 -3.01
C LEU A 259 6.22 -28.56 -3.52
N MET A 260 6.23 -27.87 -4.67
CA MET A 260 4.99 -27.40 -5.29
C MET A 260 4.10 -28.57 -5.74
N SER A 261 4.68 -29.60 -6.30
CA SER A 261 3.93 -30.82 -6.72
C SER A 261 3.32 -31.54 -5.52
N GLU A 262 4.03 -31.64 -4.39
CA GLU A 262 3.53 -32.21 -3.13
C GLU A 262 2.33 -31.47 -2.56
N GLN A 263 2.24 -30.15 -2.81
CA GLN A 263 1.11 -29.30 -2.40
C GLN A 263 0.03 -29.14 -3.50
N ASN A 264 0.12 -29.89 -4.59
CA ASN A 264 -0.75 -29.75 -5.77
C ASN A 264 -0.79 -28.32 -6.34
N ILE A 265 0.35 -27.62 -6.30
CA ILE A 265 0.47 -26.29 -6.87
C ILE A 265 0.78 -26.39 -8.37
N THR A 266 -0.05 -25.75 -9.18
CA THR A 266 0.30 -25.51 -10.58
C THR A 266 1.29 -24.34 -10.64
N PHE A 267 2.40 -24.49 -11.35
CA PHE A 267 3.39 -23.43 -11.48
C PHE A 267 3.64 -23.03 -12.93
N LEU A 268 4.13 -21.81 -13.12
CA LEU A 268 4.62 -21.28 -14.38
C LEU A 268 5.98 -20.61 -14.16
N ILE A 269 7.04 -21.15 -14.78
CA ILE A 269 8.41 -20.67 -14.63
C ILE A 269 9.04 -20.39 -15.99
N PRO A 270 9.61 -19.19 -16.23
CA PRO A 270 10.31 -18.90 -17.47
C PRO A 270 11.63 -19.69 -17.56
N LYS A 271 11.90 -20.24 -18.73
CA LYS A 271 13.11 -21.03 -19.00
C LYS A 271 14.14 -20.24 -19.80
N LYS A 272 15.40 -20.42 -19.43
CA LYS A 272 16.51 -19.96 -20.27
C LYS A 272 16.64 -20.89 -21.47
N LEU A 273 16.90 -20.34 -22.65
CA LEU A 273 17.18 -21.09 -23.86
C LEU A 273 18.58 -21.74 -23.80
N THR A 274 18.73 -22.73 -22.93
CA THR A 274 19.97 -23.54 -22.77
C THR A 274 19.93 -24.78 -23.63
N GLY A 275 21.01 -25.55 -23.65
CA GLY A 275 21.19 -26.71 -24.53
C GLY A 275 20.04 -27.74 -24.46
N GLY A 276 19.51 -28.05 -23.26
CA GLY A 276 18.37 -28.95 -23.09
C GLY A 276 17.08 -28.42 -23.72
N ILE A 277 16.76 -27.17 -23.45
CA ILE A 277 15.57 -26.51 -24.02
C ILE A 277 15.71 -26.28 -25.51
N LYS A 278 16.90 -25.97 -26.02
CA LYS A 278 17.16 -25.80 -27.45
C LYS A 278 17.03 -27.11 -28.27
N LYS A 279 17.06 -28.30 -27.64
CA LYS A 279 16.79 -29.56 -28.28
C LYS A 279 15.31 -29.78 -28.64
N LEU A 280 14.43 -29.03 -27.99
CA LEU A 280 13.02 -29.03 -28.32
C LEU A 280 12.83 -28.23 -29.63
N ASP A 281 11.89 -28.68 -30.47
CA ASP A 281 11.50 -27.89 -31.64
C ASP A 281 10.71 -26.65 -31.20
N LEU A 282 11.41 -25.52 -30.98
CA LEU A 282 10.82 -24.28 -30.45
C LEU A 282 10.39 -23.33 -31.57
N SER A 283 10.91 -23.43 -32.77
CA SER A 283 10.85 -22.40 -33.80
C SER A 283 9.78 -22.61 -34.86
N THR A 284 9.25 -23.85 -34.98
CA THR A 284 8.26 -24.24 -35.98
C THR A 284 7.00 -24.83 -35.33
N GLY A 285 5.98 -25.18 -36.11
CA GLY A 285 4.81 -25.91 -35.64
C GLY A 285 3.96 -25.15 -34.59
N PHE A 286 3.79 -23.84 -34.73
CA PHE A 286 2.92 -23.05 -33.83
C PHE A 286 1.44 -23.44 -34.10
N GLU A 287 0.70 -23.67 -33.01
CA GLU A 287 -0.70 -24.13 -33.03
C GLU A 287 -1.71 -23.00 -33.15
N THR A 288 -1.35 -21.82 -32.59
CA THR A 288 -2.25 -20.66 -32.57
C THR A 288 -1.48 -19.36 -32.66
N SER A 289 -2.21 -18.29 -32.94
CA SER A 289 -1.70 -16.91 -32.85
C SER A 289 -2.76 -15.97 -32.30
N PHE A 290 -2.33 -14.95 -31.59
CA PHE A 290 -3.19 -13.90 -31.06
C PHE A 290 -2.45 -12.56 -31.00
N ILE A 291 -3.21 -11.48 -30.89
CA ILE A 291 -2.66 -10.13 -30.72
C ILE A 291 -2.84 -9.71 -29.26
N LEU A 292 -1.77 -9.21 -28.65
CA LEU A 292 -1.78 -8.62 -27.31
C LEU A 292 -0.87 -7.39 -27.30
N ASP A 293 -1.37 -6.26 -26.81
CA ASP A 293 -0.65 -4.99 -26.69
C ASP A 293 0.10 -4.56 -27.97
N ASN A 294 -0.58 -4.67 -29.12
CA ASN A 294 -0.03 -4.39 -30.46
C ASN A 294 1.18 -5.28 -30.83
N ASP A 295 1.26 -6.47 -30.27
CA ASP A 295 2.23 -7.50 -30.64
C ASP A 295 1.52 -8.75 -31.16
N THR A 296 2.09 -9.38 -32.20
CA THR A 296 1.62 -10.67 -32.70
C THR A 296 2.38 -11.79 -32.03
N ILE A 297 1.66 -12.62 -31.28
CA ILE A 297 2.19 -13.74 -30.54
C ILE A 297 1.77 -15.05 -31.21
N ARG A 298 2.71 -15.87 -31.62
CA ARG A 298 2.46 -17.26 -32.04
C ARG A 298 2.78 -18.18 -30.88
N ALA A 299 1.97 -19.19 -30.65
CA ALA A 299 2.08 -20.06 -29.48
C ALA A 299 1.89 -21.51 -29.79
N LYS A 300 2.56 -22.39 -29.03
CA LYS A 300 2.38 -23.84 -29.02
C LYS A 300 2.70 -24.46 -27.67
N LYS A 301 2.23 -25.67 -27.43
CA LYS A 301 2.62 -26.55 -26.31
C LYS A 301 3.56 -27.65 -26.77
N ILE A 302 4.50 -28.03 -25.92
CA ILE A 302 5.34 -29.23 -26.12
C ILE A 302 5.29 -30.01 -24.81
N CYS A 303 4.73 -31.21 -24.85
CA CYS A 303 4.70 -32.11 -23.70
C CYS A 303 5.93 -33.01 -23.72
N VAL A 304 6.68 -33.07 -22.65
CA VAL A 304 7.84 -33.96 -22.47
C VAL A 304 7.74 -34.55 -21.06
N GLU A 305 7.46 -35.83 -20.99
CA GLU A 305 7.18 -36.52 -19.73
C GLU A 305 6.05 -35.82 -18.97
N ASP A 306 6.26 -35.47 -17.68
CA ASP A 306 5.29 -34.79 -16.83
C ASP A 306 5.39 -33.26 -16.92
N LYS A 307 6.09 -32.69 -17.91
CA LYS A 307 6.32 -31.28 -18.09
C LYS A 307 5.67 -30.75 -19.36
N ILE A 308 5.07 -29.58 -19.24
CA ILE A 308 4.51 -28.86 -20.38
C ILE A 308 5.35 -27.61 -20.61
N TYR A 309 5.90 -27.48 -21.82
CA TYR A 309 6.61 -26.30 -22.25
C TYR A 309 5.70 -25.45 -23.13
N TYR A 310 5.44 -24.26 -22.70
CA TYR A 310 4.68 -23.24 -23.41
C TYR A 310 5.66 -22.37 -24.19
N CYS A 311 5.60 -22.42 -25.51
CA CYS A 311 6.52 -21.74 -26.40
C CYS A 311 5.78 -20.60 -27.13
N TYR A 312 6.28 -19.39 -27.01
CA TYR A 312 5.73 -18.21 -27.65
C TYR A 312 6.78 -17.54 -28.52
N LYS A 313 6.36 -17.00 -29.66
CA LYS A 313 7.19 -16.16 -30.51
C LYS A 313 6.52 -14.79 -30.68
N SER A 314 7.10 -13.78 -30.04
CA SER A 314 6.69 -12.39 -30.10
C SER A 314 7.40 -11.68 -31.24
N THR A 315 6.63 -11.03 -32.11
CA THR A 315 7.20 -10.23 -33.22
C THR A 315 7.96 -9.01 -32.70
N LYS A 316 7.40 -8.32 -31.71
CA LYS A 316 8.02 -7.14 -31.07
C LYS A 316 9.33 -7.52 -30.37
N ALA A 317 9.33 -8.60 -29.58
CA ALA A 317 10.53 -9.06 -28.89
C ALA A 317 11.60 -9.55 -29.91
N LYS A 318 11.19 -10.19 -31.04
CA LYS A 318 12.11 -10.57 -32.12
C LYS A 318 12.85 -9.34 -32.64
N SER A 319 12.14 -8.33 -33.09
CA SER A 319 12.74 -7.08 -33.61
C SER A 319 13.69 -6.41 -32.62
N MET A 320 13.29 -6.31 -31.34
CA MET A 320 14.12 -5.70 -30.30
C MET A 320 15.42 -6.50 -30.06
N GLN A 321 15.34 -7.83 -30.01
CA GLN A 321 16.51 -8.68 -29.81
C GLN A 321 17.45 -8.68 -31.02
N GLU A 322 16.91 -8.63 -32.22
CA GLU A 322 17.66 -8.51 -33.47
C GLU A 322 18.44 -7.19 -33.53
N ILE A 323 17.77 -6.07 -33.31
CA ILE A 323 18.41 -4.75 -33.23
C ILE A 323 19.52 -4.75 -32.18
N GLY A 324 19.22 -5.27 -30.97
CA GLY A 324 20.22 -5.35 -29.89
C GLY A 324 21.41 -6.28 -30.20
N TYR A 325 21.19 -7.33 -30.99
CA TYR A 325 22.28 -8.18 -31.49
C TYR A 325 23.16 -7.42 -32.49
N MET A 326 22.56 -6.81 -33.51
CA MET A 326 23.28 -6.03 -34.53
C MET A 326 24.09 -4.86 -33.92
N GLN A 327 23.50 -4.13 -32.97
CA GLN A 327 24.22 -3.04 -32.28
C GLN A 327 25.46 -3.55 -31.52
N ARG A 328 25.37 -4.70 -30.87
CA ARG A 328 26.48 -5.26 -30.10
C ARG A 328 27.59 -5.79 -30.99
N THR A 329 27.24 -6.52 -32.04
CA THR A 329 28.20 -7.11 -32.97
C THR A 329 28.90 -6.04 -33.79
N ASN A 330 28.15 -5.03 -34.27
CA ASN A 330 28.75 -3.90 -34.99
C ASN A 330 29.71 -3.08 -34.11
N LYS A 331 29.34 -2.85 -32.83
CA LYS A 331 30.22 -2.11 -31.88
C LYS A 331 31.52 -2.86 -31.60
N LYS A 332 31.52 -4.20 -31.69
CA LYS A 332 32.70 -5.03 -31.46
C LYS A 332 33.45 -5.38 -32.74
N GLY A 333 32.88 -5.14 -33.92
CA GLY A 333 33.41 -5.59 -35.20
C GLY A 333 33.37 -7.12 -35.36
N GLU A 334 32.48 -7.80 -34.65
CA GLU A 334 32.38 -9.28 -34.55
C GLU A 334 31.17 -9.85 -35.29
N TYR A 335 30.57 -9.14 -36.27
CA TYR A 335 29.41 -9.66 -36.98
C TYR A 335 29.77 -10.90 -37.84
N SER A 336 29.00 -11.93 -37.70
CA SER A 336 29.08 -13.17 -38.49
C SER A 336 27.67 -13.58 -38.94
N GLU A 337 27.49 -13.72 -40.25
CA GLU A 337 26.23 -14.17 -40.85
C GLU A 337 25.85 -15.57 -40.37
N VAL A 338 26.80 -16.49 -40.25
CA VAL A 338 26.57 -17.83 -39.76
C VAL A 338 26.03 -17.84 -38.34
N GLU A 339 26.64 -17.05 -37.44
CA GLU A 339 26.14 -16.90 -36.08
C GLU A 339 24.78 -16.19 -36.01
N TYR A 340 24.53 -15.24 -36.89
CA TYR A 340 23.26 -14.56 -36.98
C TYR A 340 22.14 -15.52 -37.30
N ILE A 341 22.28 -16.33 -38.39
CA ILE A 341 21.28 -17.33 -38.80
C ILE A 341 21.00 -18.34 -37.68
N GLU A 342 22.04 -18.78 -36.96
CA GLU A 342 21.86 -19.66 -35.80
C GLU A 342 21.09 -19.02 -34.66
N LYS A 343 21.29 -17.75 -34.39
CA LYS A 343 20.64 -17.00 -33.28
C LYS A 343 19.26 -16.49 -33.67
N GLU A 344 19.01 -16.11 -34.92
CA GLU A 344 17.76 -15.54 -35.42
C GLU A 344 16.55 -16.45 -35.13
N LYS A 345 16.71 -17.75 -35.25
CA LYS A 345 15.62 -18.73 -34.95
C LYS A 345 15.10 -18.63 -33.51
N TYR A 346 15.94 -18.11 -32.57
CA TYR A 346 15.59 -17.95 -31.15
C TYR A 346 15.15 -16.53 -30.80
N PHE A 347 15.29 -15.56 -31.68
CA PHE A 347 14.82 -14.19 -31.41
C PHE A 347 13.30 -14.16 -31.26
N GLY A 348 12.85 -13.49 -30.21
CA GLY A 348 11.43 -13.40 -29.86
C GLY A 348 10.85 -14.65 -29.20
N LEU A 349 11.65 -15.72 -29.01
CA LEU A 349 11.18 -16.90 -28.30
C LEU A 349 11.15 -16.68 -26.79
N ILE A 350 10.01 -17.02 -26.20
CA ILE A 350 9.77 -17.04 -24.77
C ILE A 350 9.25 -18.46 -24.44
N VAL A 351 9.88 -19.11 -23.47
CA VAL A 351 9.51 -20.47 -23.07
C VAL A 351 9.23 -20.52 -21.59
N PHE A 352 8.11 -21.13 -21.23
CA PHE A 352 7.75 -21.41 -19.84
C PHE A 352 7.66 -22.92 -19.63
N GLU A 353 7.97 -23.37 -18.43
CA GLU A 353 7.71 -24.71 -17.93
C GLU A 353 6.56 -24.68 -16.94
N SER A 354 5.65 -25.64 -17.03
CA SER A 354 4.55 -25.87 -16.09
C SER A 354 4.32 -27.36 -15.86
N ASN A 355 3.70 -27.70 -14.74
CA ASN A 355 3.18 -29.04 -14.44
C ASN A 355 1.66 -29.14 -14.69
N GLY A 356 1.00 -28.07 -15.12
CA GLY A 356 -0.44 -28.01 -15.39
C GLY A 356 -0.75 -27.66 -16.84
N ASP A 357 -1.81 -28.24 -17.39
CA ASP A 357 -2.28 -27.93 -18.74
C ASP A 357 -3.23 -26.72 -18.70
N LEU A 358 -2.75 -25.62 -19.22
CA LEU A 358 -3.42 -24.31 -19.22
C LEU A 358 -3.64 -23.82 -20.66
N PRO A 359 -4.63 -22.95 -20.91
CA PRO A 359 -4.82 -22.33 -22.21
C PRO A 359 -3.64 -21.43 -22.60
N LEU A 360 -3.14 -21.58 -23.83
CA LEU A 360 -1.96 -20.86 -24.33
C LEU A 360 -2.04 -19.35 -24.14
N LYS A 361 -3.19 -18.74 -24.41
CA LYS A 361 -3.38 -17.30 -24.27
C LYS A 361 -3.33 -16.85 -22.81
N GLU A 362 -3.98 -17.58 -21.92
CA GLU A 362 -4.04 -17.27 -20.49
C GLU A 362 -2.67 -17.36 -19.81
N VAL A 363 -1.84 -18.35 -20.21
CA VAL A 363 -0.46 -18.48 -19.73
C VAL A 363 0.36 -17.24 -20.09
N TYR A 364 0.27 -16.78 -21.35
CA TYR A 364 1.01 -15.60 -21.78
C TYR A 364 0.55 -14.33 -21.08
N GLU A 365 -0.76 -14.11 -21.03
CA GLU A 365 -1.36 -12.96 -20.33
C GLU A 365 -1.05 -12.97 -18.83
N GLY A 366 -1.16 -14.13 -18.18
CA GLY A 366 -0.83 -14.31 -16.77
C GLY A 366 0.63 -13.93 -16.47
N TYR A 367 1.55 -14.41 -17.33
CA TYR A 367 2.95 -14.05 -17.16
C TYR A 367 3.23 -12.57 -17.43
N GLN A 368 2.56 -11.95 -18.38
CA GLN A 368 2.70 -10.52 -18.62
C GLN A 368 2.24 -9.70 -17.40
N ARG A 369 1.21 -10.18 -16.69
CA ARG A 369 0.75 -9.54 -15.44
C ARG A 369 1.76 -9.67 -14.29
N ARG A 370 2.73 -10.59 -14.38
CA ARG A 370 3.86 -10.64 -13.43
C ARG A 370 4.60 -9.30 -13.32
N TRP A 371 4.63 -8.53 -14.39
CA TRP A 371 5.19 -7.18 -14.38
C TRP A 371 4.57 -6.27 -13.31
N GLN A 372 3.34 -6.53 -12.89
CA GLN A 372 2.66 -5.74 -11.85
C GLN A 372 3.40 -5.81 -10.50
N ILE A 373 4.01 -6.96 -10.16
CA ILE A 373 4.80 -7.07 -8.92
C ILE A 373 6.11 -6.27 -9.01
N GLU A 374 6.73 -6.18 -10.19
CA GLU A 374 7.91 -5.34 -10.40
C GLU A 374 7.55 -3.85 -10.29
N GLU A 375 6.38 -3.46 -10.78
CA GLU A 375 5.84 -2.11 -10.61
C GLU A 375 5.49 -1.83 -9.14
N LEU A 376 4.96 -2.81 -8.43
CA LEU A 376 4.76 -2.77 -6.99
C LEU A 376 6.08 -2.47 -6.28
N PHE A 377 7.13 -3.26 -6.51
CA PHE A 377 8.44 -3.06 -5.86
C PHE A 377 9.07 -1.71 -6.22
N ARG A 378 8.87 -1.23 -7.43
CA ARG A 378 9.28 0.13 -7.82
C ARG A 378 8.51 1.19 -7.03
N THR A 379 7.21 0.99 -6.84
CA THR A 379 6.36 1.86 -6.02
C THR A 379 6.80 1.86 -4.56
N PHE A 380 7.14 0.71 -4.00
CA PHE A 380 7.71 0.60 -2.67
C PHE A 380 8.95 1.45 -2.49
N LYS A 381 9.90 1.29 -3.42
CA LYS A 381 11.19 1.99 -3.34
C LYS A 381 11.05 3.49 -3.52
N ASN A 382 10.12 3.93 -4.38
CA ASN A 382 10.04 5.34 -4.81
C ASN A 382 8.98 6.14 -4.04
N ILE A 383 7.95 5.51 -3.50
CA ILE A 383 6.83 6.21 -2.85
C ILE A 383 6.87 6.04 -1.33
N LEU A 384 7.24 4.85 -0.85
CA LEU A 384 7.32 4.60 0.58
C LEU A 384 8.74 4.77 1.15
N ASP A 385 9.72 5.14 0.28
CA ASP A 385 11.17 5.19 0.57
C ASP A 385 11.67 4.00 1.41
N GLN A 386 11.08 2.84 1.13
CA GLN A 386 11.42 1.60 1.83
C GLN A 386 12.64 0.92 1.20
N SER A 387 13.52 1.72 0.59
CA SER A 387 14.81 1.24 0.06
C SER A 387 15.77 0.84 1.18
N GLU A 388 15.58 1.41 2.38
CA GLU A 388 16.44 1.16 3.53
C GLU A 388 15.63 0.79 4.78
N GLU A 389 16.17 -0.12 5.60
CA GLU A 389 15.66 -0.43 6.93
C GLU A 389 16.59 0.19 7.98
N ASN A 390 16.01 1.05 8.80
CA ASN A 390 16.75 1.77 9.85
C ASN A 390 16.37 1.30 11.26
N VAL A 391 15.58 0.21 11.36
CA VAL A 391 15.12 -0.30 12.65
C VAL A 391 16.11 -1.31 13.21
N HIS A 392 16.54 -1.10 14.46
CA HIS A 392 17.45 -1.99 15.15
C HIS A 392 16.75 -3.15 15.85
N GLY A 393 17.33 -4.35 15.73
CA GLY A 393 16.86 -5.56 16.39
C GLY A 393 15.86 -6.39 15.60
N THR A 394 16.05 -7.72 15.64
CA THR A 394 15.35 -8.73 14.83
C THR A 394 13.82 -8.60 14.89
N TYR A 395 13.25 -8.60 16.09
CA TYR A 395 11.79 -8.55 16.25
C TYR A 395 11.19 -7.22 15.76
N ARG A 396 11.91 -6.12 15.93
CA ARG A 396 11.46 -4.82 15.45
C ARG A 396 11.46 -4.73 13.93
N VAL A 397 12.45 -5.35 13.28
CA VAL A 397 12.49 -5.46 11.81
C VAL A 397 11.28 -6.27 11.32
N MET A 398 10.98 -7.43 11.93
CA MET A 398 9.83 -8.25 11.56
C MET A 398 8.52 -7.47 11.68
N ALA A 399 8.32 -6.74 12.78
CA ALA A 399 7.11 -5.93 12.98
C ALA A 399 7.05 -4.72 12.03
N SER A 400 8.19 -4.07 11.75
CA SER A 400 8.28 -2.97 10.79
C SER A 400 7.87 -3.44 9.41
N GLU A 401 8.39 -4.58 8.95
CA GLU A 401 8.05 -5.15 7.65
C GLU A 401 6.60 -5.66 7.59
N PHE A 402 6.06 -6.17 8.68
CA PHE A 402 4.63 -6.48 8.77
C PHE A 402 3.75 -5.22 8.61
N ILE A 403 4.08 -4.13 9.28
CA ILE A 403 3.33 -2.87 9.14
C ILE A 403 3.53 -2.29 7.72
N ASN A 404 4.73 -2.42 7.15
CA ASN A 404 5.02 -2.03 5.77
C ASN A 404 4.19 -2.84 4.77
N PHE A 405 4.03 -4.14 4.99
CA PHE A 405 3.14 -4.99 4.21
C PHE A 405 1.69 -4.49 4.26
N ILE A 406 1.16 -4.17 5.44
CA ILE A 406 -0.18 -3.58 5.58
C ILE A 406 -0.28 -2.24 4.84
N SER A 407 0.73 -1.37 4.99
CA SER A 407 0.78 -0.07 4.29
C SER A 407 0.71 -0.24 2.77
N THR A 408 1.36 -1.29 2.28
CA THR A 408 1.41 -1.60 0.84
C THR A 408 0.07 -2.04 0.31
N ILE A 409 -0.65 -2.91 1.03
CA ILE A 409 -2.01 -3.28 0.66
C ILE A 409 -2.85 -2.00 0.51
N MET A 410 -2.78 -1.11 1.52
CA MET A 410 -3.53 0.15 1.50
C MET A 410 -3.16 1.01 0.30
N LEU A 411 -1.89 1.15 0.01
CA LEU A 411 -1.39 1.93 -1.13
C LEU A 411 -1.82 1.34 -2.47
N CYS A 412 -1.75 0.00 -2.64
CA CYS A 412 -2.22 -0.68 -3.83
C CYS A 412 -3.69 -0.39 -4.10
N ARG A 413 -4.54 -0.50 -3.08
CA ARG A 413 -5.97 -0.23 -3.17
C ARG A 413 -6.26 1.23 -3.52
N ILE A 414 -5.55 2.18 -2.91
CA ILE A 414 -5.66 3.60 -3.24
C ILE A 414 -5.28 3.83 -4.71
N ARG A 415 -4.13 3.33 -5.16
CA ARG A 415 -3.69 3.49 -6.56
C ARG A 415 -4.65 2.86 -7.55
N ASN A 416 -5.14 1.66 -7.28
CA ASN A 416 -6.10 0.96 -8.13
C ASN A 416 -7.42 1.72 -8.22
N TYR A 417 -7.88 2.30 -7.10
CA TYR A 417 -9.05 3.15 -7.09
C TYR A 417 -8.86 4.43 -7.92
N LEU A 418 -7.73 5.11 -7.76
CA LEU A 418 -7.37 6.31 -8.53
C LEU A 418 -7.25 5.99 -10.04
N LYS A 419 -6.69 4.82 -10.39
CA LYS A 419 -6.60 4.34 -11.78
C LYS A 419 -8.00 4.10 -12.37
N LYS A 420 -8.89 3.40 -11.64
CA LYS A 420 -10.28 3.16 -12.04
C LYS A 420 -11.10 4.45 -12.23
N LYS A 421 -10.76 5.51 -11.50
CA LYS A 421 -11.37 6.84 -11.62
C LYS A 421 -10.70 7.73 -12.67
N ASN A 422 -9.72 7.20 -13.42
CA ASN A 422 -8.92 7.90 -14.44
C ASN A 422 -8.20 9.16 -13.93
N VAL A 423 -7.97 9.27 -12.61
CA VAL A 423 -7.32 10.43 -12.00
C VAL A 423 -5.81 10.41 -12.24
N LEU A 424 -5.21 9.21 -12.30
CA LEU A 424 -3.78 9.03 -12.57
C LEU A 424 -3.35 9.35 -14.02
N GLU A 425 -4.30 9.47 -14.94
CA GLU A 425 -4.02 9.95 -16.30
C GLU A 425 -3.72 11.45 -16.35
N LYS A 426 -4.30 12.21 -15.40
CA LYS A 426 -4.19 13.68 -15.34
C LYS A 426 -3.16 14.16 -14.33
N TYR A 427 -2.99 13.43 -13.24
CA TYR A 427 -2.16 13.84 -12.11
C TYR A 427 -1.27 12.70 -11.63
N SER A 428 -0.04 13.00 -11.24
CA SER A 428 0.83 12.03 -10.57
C SER A 428 0.28 11.70 -9.17
N PHE A 429 0.59 10.52 -8.66
CA PHE A 429 0.20 10.11 -7.30
C PHE A 429 0.65 11.12 -6.22
N PRO A 430 1.91 11.62 -6.22
CA PRO A 430 2.34 12.66 -5.28
C PRO A 430 1.51 13.95 -5.37
N SER A 431 1.06 14.34 -6.56
CA SER A 431 0.22 15.53 -6.75
C SER A 431 -1.17 15.34 -6.13
N ILE A 432 -1.77 14.17 -6.37
CA ILE A 432 -3.07 13.82 -5.76
C ILE A 432 -2.96 13.83 -4.24
N ASN A 433 -1.91 13.25 -3.69
CA ASN A 433 -1.67 13.23 -2.24
C ASN A 433 -1.58 14.66 -1.66
N ARG A 434 -0.89 15.58 -2.35
CA ARG A 434 -0.85 17.00 -1.97
C ARG A 434 -2.21 17.67 -2.03
N PHE A 435 -3.05 17.35 -3.01
CA PHE A 435 -4.41 17.87 -3.10
C PHE A 435 -5.29 17.36 -1.95
N LEU A 436 -5.21 16.07 -1.64
CA LEU A 436 -5.94 15.45 -0.53
C LEU A 436 -5.57 16.06 0.84
N LYS A 437 -4.30 16.42 1.06
CA LYS A 437 -3.85 17.14 2.26
C LYS A 437 -4.51 18.52 2.41
N LYS A 438 -4.96 19.15 1.32
CA LYS A 438 -5.65 20.46 1.35
C LYS A 438 -7.14 20.35 1.65
N ILE A 439 -7.71 19.15 1.66
CA ILE A 439 -9.07 18.93 2.15
C ILE A 439 -9.00 18.83 3.68
N VAL A 440 -9.49 19.84 4.35
CA VAL A 440 -9.30 20.05 5.78
C VAL A 440 -10.66 20.21 6.46
N LYS A 441 -10.81 19.63 7.64
CA LYS A 441 -11.92 19.93 8.57
C LYS A 441 -11.45 20.86 9.67
N LYS A 442 -12.36 21.72 10.12
CA LYS A 442 -12.13 22.68 11.22
C LYS A 442 -13.10 22.43 12.36
N ARG A 443 -12.65 22.68 13.57
CA ARG A 443 -13.44 22.63 14.79
C ARG A 443 -13.25 23.91 15.59
N LEU A 444 -14.36 24.59 15.86
CA LEU A 444 -14.33 25.81 16.70
C LEU A 444 -14.18 25.44 18.17
N PRO A 445 -13.47 26.26 18.98
CA PRO A 445 -13.09 25.95 20.38
C PRO A 445 -14.25 25.59 21.29
N ARG A 446 -15.45 26.12 21.02
CA ARG A 446 -16.65 25.88 21.82
C ARG A 446 -17.56 24.78 21.36
N LYS A 447 -17.23 24.14 20.21
CA LYS A 447 -18.00 23.04 19.62
C LYS A 447 -17.15 21.78 19.57
N LYS A 448 -16.77 21.26 20.75
CA LYS A 448 -15.82 20.14 20.89
C LYS A 448 -16.16 18.89 20.06
N GLU A 449 -17.43 18.70 19.68
CA GLU A 449 -17.88 17.49 18.97
C GLU A 449 -18.26 17.73 17.51
N CYS A 450 -18.21 18.97 17.00
CA CYS A 450 -18.64 19.30 15.64
C CYS A 450 -17.47 19.72 14.77
N TRP A 451 -17.01 18.82 13.92
CA TRP A 451 -16.14 19.14 12.80
C TRP A 451 -16.97 19.63 11.61
N SER A 452 -16.51 20.65 10.93
CA SER A 452 -17.11 21.20 9.70
C SER A 452 -16.04 21.34 8.62
N ASP A 453 -16.46 21.36 7.37
CA ASP A 453 -15.53 21.56 6.27
C ASP A 453 -14.91 22.95 6.34
N ALA A 454 -13.59 23.01 6.14
CA ALA A 454 -12.90 24.27 5.94
C ALA A 454 -13.05 24.71 4.47
N GLN A 455 -12.86 26.00 4.21
CA GLN A 455 -12.89 26.49 2.84
C GLN A 455 -11.76 25.84 2.03
N THR A 456 -12.12 25.26 0.88
CA THR A 456 -11.20 24.55 -0.01
C THR A 456 -11.33 25.13 -1.43
N LEU A 457 -10.26 25.11 -2.20
CA LEU A 457 -10.23 25.57 -3.58
C LEU A 457 -11.14 24.70 -4.46
N GLU A 458 -11.82 25.30 -5.44
CA GLU A 458 -12.86 24.64 -6.24
C GLU A 458 -12.33 23.39 -6.95
N TYR A 459 -11.17 23.47 -7.61
CA TYR A 459 -10.59 22.31 -8.29
C TYR A 459 -10.24 21.13 -7.34
N ILE A 460 -10.00 21.39 -6.06
CA ILE A 460 -9.78 20.35 -5.05
C ILE A 460 -11.12 19.71 -4.65
N LYS A 461 -12.20 20.49 -4.60
CA LYS A 461 -13.56 19.97 -4.38
C LYS A 461 -13.99 19.05 -5.53
N ASP A 462 -13.63 19.38 -6.77
CA ASP A 462 -13.91 18.51 -7.91
C ASP A 462 -13.17 17.17 -7.80
N ILE A 463 -11.91 17.18 -7.38
CA ILE A 463 -11.17 15.95 -7.08
C ILE A 463 -11.85 15.16 -5.96
N ALA A 464 -12.26 15.82 -4.87
CA ALA A 464 -12.96 15.18 -3.76
C ALA A 464 -14.27 14.53 -4.23
N LYS A 465 -15.03 15.21 -5.10
CA LYS A 465 -16.23 14.67 -5.74
C LYS A 465 -15.95 13.42 -6.58
N ILE A 466 -14.92 13.46 -7.44
CA ILE A 466 -14.53 12.31 -8.27
C ILE A 466 -14.17 11.11 -7.41
N LEU A 467 -13.55 11.36 -6.26
CA LEU A 467 -13.12 10.33 -5.31
C LEU A 467 -14.20 9.94 -4.29
N ASP A 468 -15.38 10.58 -4.33
CA ASP A 468 -16.50 10.35 -3.41
C ASP A 468 -16.10 10.50 -1.93
N ILE A 469 -15.37 11.56 -1.58
CA ILE A 469 -14.88 11.86 -0.22
C ILE A 469 -15.24 13.29 0.20
#